data_f7b1f8307c153195f2d1b757cd83eae8
#
_entry.id   f7b1f8307c153195f2d1b757cd83eae8
#
_cell.length_a   1.000
_cell.length_b   1.000
_cell.length_c   1.000
_cell.angle_alpha   90.00
_cell.angle_beta   90.00
_cell.angle_gamma   90.00
#
_symmetry.space_group_name_H-M   'P 1'
#
loop_
_entity.id
_entity.type
_entity.pdbx_description
1 polymer ?
#
loop_
_entity_poly.entity_id
_entity_poly.type
_entity_poly.pdbx_seq_one_letter_code
_entity_poly.pdbx_strand_id
1 'polypeptide(L)'
;MKKIRFKRLQMDHLNWKKLTLELFVVFLGVTMGFVLNNWQGDQQAAALEQKYQAGFHQDVLSNIEELKSATERDSIWLQRAMPLLESMEANSLASDSAKVVLSLIVKMEILGLHSGTYQDMTNSGHFNLVSDFALKARLIDYHLALEGGAFFDSHFYQYYNDFVMPFIFGKVNLLQGEFIHAEVEHSVQFANVFYGYMSMMQQRHALYMDLLTQSQELETILKIVP
;
A
#
# COMPACT_ATOMS: atom_id res chain seq x y z
N MET A 1 14.50 44.68 76.58
CA MET A 1 15.17 44.28 75.32
C MET A 1 15.80 42.88 75.47
N LYS A 2 15.18 41.80 74.88
CA LYS A 2 15.71 40.42 74.92
C LYS A 2 16.72 40.24 73.80
N LYS A 3 17.99 40.01 74.12
CA LYS A 3 19.04 39.65 73.17
C LYS A 3 18.82 38.22 72.67
N ILE A 4 18.50 38.11 71.43
CA ILE A 4 18.43 36.80 70.71
C ILE A 4 19.90 36.38 70.50
N ARG A 5 20.32 35.32 71.21
CA ARG A 5 21.60 34.62 70.98
C ARG A 5 21.46 33.66 69.78
N PHE A 6 22.03 34.08 68.69
CA PHE A 6 22.25 33.10 67.59
C PHE A 6 23.26 32.07 68.05
N LYS A 7 22.79 30.80 68.23
CA LYS A 7 23.65 29.65 68.40
C LYS A 7 24.43 29.43 67.09
N ARG A 8 25.73 29.66 67.05
CA ARG A 8 26.62 29.21 65.98
C ARG A 8 26.48 27.71 65.92
N LEU A 9 25.92 27.21 64.82
CA LEU A 9 26.02 25.82 64.46
C LEU A 9 27.53 25.53 64.27
N GLN A 10 28.10 24.75 65.18
CA GLN A 10 29.39 24.11 64.99
C GLN A 10 29.27 23.19 63.78
N MET A 11 29.87 23.57 62.68
CA MET A 11 30.12 22.65 61.54
C MET A 11 31.28 21.75 62.00
N ASP A 12 30.94 20.67 62.71
CA ASP A 12 31.87 19.56 62.94
C ASP A 12 32.41 19.11 61.60
N HIS A 13 33.71 18.87 61.56
CA HIS A 13 34.56 18.59 60.41
C HIS A 13 33.86 17.77 59.36
N LEU A 14 33.34 18.46 58.32
CA LEU A 14 32.72 17.86 57.16
C LEU A 14 33.78 16.96 56.50
N ASN A 15 33.62 15.66 56.62
CA ASN A 15 34.60 14.70 56.07
C ASN A 15 34.44 14.68 54.56
N TRP A 16 35.09 15.59 53.84
CA TRP A 16 35.02 15.79 52.39
C TRP A 16 35.24 14.49 51.63
N LYS A 17 36.10 13.58 52.15
CA LYS A 17 36.32 12.27 51.54
C LYS A 17 35.08 11.39 51.56
N LYS A 18 34.31 11.42 52.64
CA LYS A 18 33.07 10.67 52.78
C LYS A 18 31.99 11.26 51.87
N LEU A 19 31.87 12.61 51.85
CA LEU A 19 30.89 13.31 51.02
C LEU A 19 31.15 13.07 49.52
N THR A 20 32.40 13.13 49.07
CA THR A 20 32.78 12.85 47.68
C THR A 20 32.53 11.42 47.32
N LEU A 21 32.76 10.46 48.23
CA LEU A 21 32.44 9.04 47.98
C LEU A 21 30.92 8.80 47.85
N GLU A 22 30.13 9.41 48.76
CA GLU A 22 28.68 9.30 48.70
C GLU A 22 28.12 9.92 47.41
N LEU A 23 28.62 11.12 47.01
CA LEU A 23 28.24 11.75 45.75
C LEU A 23 28.61 10.88 44.52
N PHE A 24 29.80 10.27 44.56
CA PHE A 24 30.27 9.41 43.50
C PHE A 24 29.40 8.14 43.37
N VAL A 25 29.02 7.50 44.49
CA VAL A 25 28.12 6.32 44.47
C VAL A 25 26.73 6.70 43.93
N VAL A 26 26.18 7.86 44.34
CA VAL A 26 24.90 8.34 43.81
C VAL A 26 25.02 8.62 42.30
N PHE A 27 26.08 9.30 41.87
CA PHE A 27 26.32 9.55 40.44
C PHE A 27 26.42 8.28 39.62
N LEU A 28 27.19 7.27 40.10
CA LEU A 28 27.28 5.96 39.43
C LEU A 28 25.91 5.29 39.38
N GLY A 29 25.14 5.28 40.44
CA GLY A 29 23.81 4.66 40.46
C GLY A 29 22.85 5.31 39.45
N VAL A 30 22.81 6.62 39.38
CA VAL A 30 21.99 7.35 38.41
C VAL A 30 22.46 7.12 36.99
N THR A 31 23.77 7.15 36.74
CA THR A 31 24.35 6.90 35.40
C THR A 31 24.08 5.48 34.93
N MET A 32 24.26 4.47 35.80
CA MET A 32 23.92 3.08 35.46
C MET A 32 22.43 2.91 35.19
N GLY A 33 21.56 3.55 35.98
CA GLY A 33 20.11 3.53 35.73
C GLY A 33 19.76 4.09 34.34
N PHE A 34 20.37 5.20 33.93
CA PHE A 34 20.19 5.77 32.60
C PHE A 34 20.68 4.84 31.49
N VAL A 35 21.88 4.28 31.63
CA VAL A 35 22.47 3.38 30.65
C VAL A 35 21.61 2.13 30.45
N LEU A 36 21.15 1.52 31.55
CA LEU A 36 20.28 0.34 31.50
C LEU A 36 18.93 0.66 30.88
N ASN A 37 18.32 1.79 31.21
CA ASN A 37 17.06 2.20 30.65
C ASN A 37 17.14 2.48 29.14
N ASN A 38 18.21 3.17 28.70
CA ASN A 38 18.44 3.41 27.27
C ASN A 38 18.70 2.10 26.53
N TRP A 39 19.54 1.21 27.07
CA TRP A 39 19.79 -0.10 26.45
C TRP A 39 18.50 -0.95 26.32
N GLN A 40 17.64 -0.94 27.33
CA GLN A 40 16.36 -1.64 27.26
C GLN A 40 15.44 -1.00 26.20
N GLY A 41 15.41 0.34 26.10
CA GLY A 41 14.69 1.06 25.06
C GLY A 41 15.16 0.70 23.65
N ASP A 42 16.48 0.66 23.44
CA ASP A 42 17.08 0.30 22.15
C ASP A 42 16.74 -1.14 21.75
N GLN A 43 16.74 -2.08 22.71
CA GLN A 43 16.34 -3.47 22.44
C GLN A 43 14.87 -3.59 22.07
N GLN A 44 13.99 -2.84 22.71
CA GLN A 44 12.57 -2.82 22.38
C GLN A 44 12.32 -2.18 21.00
N ALA A 45 13.04 -1.09 20.69
CA ALA A 45 12.97 -0.44 19.39
C ALA A 45 13.44 -1.38 18.27
N ALA A 46 14.56 -2.07 18.45
CA ALA A 46 15.09 -3.05 17.48
C ALA A 46 14.11 -4.22 17.26
N ALA A 47 13.55 -4.78 18.33
CA ALA A 47 12.56 -5.85 18.23
C ALA A 47 11.29 -5.40 17.48
N LEU A 48 10.86 -4.16 17.68
CA LEU A 48 9.71 -3.58 17.00
C LEU A 48 10.01 -3.29 15.52
N GLU A 49 11.21 -2.79 15.21
CA GLU A 49 11.69 -2.61 13.83
C GLU A 49 11.67 -3.94 13.07
N GLN A 50 12.21 -5.02 13.64
CA GLN A 50 12.17 -6.35 13.05
C GLN A 50 10.74 -6.85 12.79
N LYS A 51 9.83 -6.59 13.73
CA LYS A 51 8.41 -6.95 13.56
C LYS A 51 7.78 -6.22 12.37
N TYR A 52 8.08 -4.92 12.20
CA TYR A 52 7.59 -4.14 11.06
C TYR A 52 8.21 -4.61 9.74
N GLN A 53 9.51 -4.92 9.72
CA GLN A 53 10.18 -5.46 8.53
C GLN A 53 9.55 -6.79 8.10
N ALA A 54 9.27 -7.69 9.04
CA ALA A 54 8.55 -8.95 8.75
C ALA A 54 7.13 -8.69 8.21
N GLY A 55 6.42 -7.71 8.77
CA GLY A 55 5.10 -7.29 8.29
C GLY A 55 5.16 -6.73 6.86
N PHE A 56 6.09 -5.83 6.58
CA PHE A 56 6.31 -5.32 5.21
C PHE A 56 6.63 -6.43 4.22
N HIS A 57 7.51 -7.36 4.60
CA HIS A 57 7.84 -8.49 3.73
C HIS A 57 6.61 -9.34 3.41
N GLN A 58 5.75 -9.58 4.41
CA GLN A 58 4.50 -10.31 4.21
C GLN A 58 3.51 -9.54 3.30
N ASP A 59 3.30 -8.24 3.53
CA ASP A 59 2.44 -7.40 2.69
C ASP A 59 2.94 -7.39 1.24
N VAL A 60 4.25 -7.24 1.03
CA VAL A 60 4.87 -7.22 -0.31
C VAL A 60 4.73 -8.57 -1.02
N LEU A 61 4.94 -9.70 -0.32
CA LEU A 61 4.75 -11.04 -0.90
C LEU A 61 3.30 -11.25 -1.34
N SER A 62 2.34 -10.85 -0.51
CA SER A 62 0.92 -10.94 -0.86
C SER A 62 0.59 -10.07 -2.09
N ASN A 63 1.12 -8.86 -2.16
CA ASN A 63 0.94 -7.97 -3.30
C ASN A 63 1.56 -8.54 -4.59
N ILE A 64 2.73 -9.18 -4.51
CA ILE A 64 3.35 -9.84 -5.67
C ILE A 64 2.45 -10.96 -6.21
N GLU A 65 1.86 -11.78 -5.35
CA GLU A 65 0.97 -12.87 -5.76
C GLU A 65 -0.30 -12.33 -6.43
N GLU A 66 -0.94 -11.35 -5.80
CA GLU A 66 -2.14 -10.69 -6.31
C GLU A 66 -1.87 -10.01 -7.67
N LEU A 67 -0.79 -9.22 -7.77
CA LEU A 67 -0.43 -8.51 -9.00
C LEU A 67 -0.05 -9.46 -10.14
N LYS A 68 0.67 -10.56 -9.87
CA LYS A 68 0.96 -11.59 -10.89
C LYS A 68 -0.33 -12.19 -11.45
N SER A 69 -1.24 -12.58 -10.57
CA SER A 69 -2.52 -13.15 -10.98
C SER A 69 -3.37 -12.13 -11.76
N ALA A 70 -3.39 -10.87 -11.34
CA ALA A 70 -4.14 -9.82 -12.02
C ALA A 70 -3.55 -9.50 -13.41
N THR A 71 -2.23 -9.33 -13.51
CA THR A 71 -1.57 -9.03 -14.80
C THR A 71 -1.72 -10.15 -15.80
N GLU A 72 -1.71 -11.42 -15.36
CA GLU A 72 -1.97 -12.56 -16.22
C GLU A 72 -3.43 -12.54 -16.74
N ARG A 73 -4.41 -12.33 -15.85
CA ARG A 73 -5.82 -12.20 -16.25
C ARG A 73 -6.05 -11.05 -17.22
N ASP A 74 -5.46 -9.90 -16.95
CA ASP A 74 -5.57 -8.71 -17.82
C ASP A 74 -4.94 -8.96 -19.19
N SER A 75 -3.79 -9.64 -19.24
CA SER A 75 -3.14 -10.01 -20.51
C SER A 75 -4.02 -10.93 -21.35
N ILE A 76 -4.61 -11.98 -20.74
CA ILE A 76 -5.53 -12.88 -21.43
C ILE A 76 -6.77 -12.13 -21.92
N TRP A 77 -7.30 -11.22 -21.09
CA TRP A 77 -8.45 -10.41 -21.46
C TRP A 77 -8.11 -9.52 -22.68
N LEU A 78 -6.99 -8.82 -22.66
CA LEU A 78 -6.54 -7.94 -23.75
C LEU A 78 -6.31 -8.72 -25.05
N GLN A 79 -5.70 -9.90 -24.99
CA GLN A 79 -5.51 -10.77 -26.16
C GLN A 79 -6.84 -11.17 -26.81
N ARG A 80 -7.89 -11.38 -26.02
CA ARG A 80 -9.23 -11.70 -26.52
C ARG A 80 -9.97 -10.48 -27.04
N ALA A 81 -9.75 -9.31 -26.45
CA ALA A 81 -10.46 -8.06 -26.77
C ALA A 81 -9.95 -7.41 -28.07
N MET A 82 -8.64 -7.48 -28.35
CA MET A 82 -8.02 -6.83 -29.52
C MET A 82 -8.66 -7.20 -30.87
N PRO A 83 -8.80 -8.48 -31.23
CA PRO A 83 -9.40 -8.87 -32.50
C PRO A 83 -10.88 -8.44 -32.64
N LEU A 84 -11.58 -8.35 -31.50
CA LEU A 84 -12.97 -7.89 -31.47
C LEU A 84 -13.08 -6.40 -31.78
N LEU A 85 -12.16 -5.60 -31.23
CA LEU A 85 -12.09 -4.17 -31.54
C LEU A 85 -11.75 -3.93 -33.02
N GLU A 86 -10.76 -4.64 -33.57
CA GLU A 86 -10.42 -4.58 -35.01
C GLU A 86 -11.62 -4.93 -35.89
N SER A 87 -12.42 -5.93 -35.49
CA SER A 87 -13.65 -6.31 -36.20
C SER A 87 -14.74 -5.23 -36.12
N MET A 88 -14.84 -4.53 -35.01
CA MET A 88 -15.74 -3.36 -34.85
C MET A 88 -15.32 -2.21 -35.74
N GLU A 89 -14.04 -1.86 -35.77
CA GLU A 89 -13.48 -0.79 -36.61
C GLU A 89 -13.70 -1.07 -38.10
N ALA A 90 -13.58 -2.36 -38.50
CA ALA A 90 -13.85 -2.80 -39.87
C ALA A 90 -15.34 -2.91 -40.20
N ASN A 91 -16.27 -2.63 -39.28
CA ASN A 91 -17.71 -2.89 -39.39
C ASN A 91 -18.05 -4.34 -39.80
N SER A 92 -17.26 -5.30 -39.32
CA SER A 92 -17.36 -6.73 -39.64
C SER A 92 -17.64 -7.61 -38.40
N LEU A 93 -18.03 -7.00 -37.28
CA LEU A 93 -18.31 -7.75 -36.05
C LEU A 93 -19.52 -8.65 -36.24
N ALA A 94 -19.36 -9.96 -36.09
CA ALA A 94 -20.44 -10.92 -36.11
C ALA A 94 -21.25 -10.88 -34.79
N SER A 95 -22.56 -11.19 -34.85
CA SER A 95 -23.44 -11.18 -33.67
C SER A 95 -22.92 -12.08 -32.52
N ASP A 96 -22.36 -13.23 -32.80
CA ASP A 96 -21.75 -14.10 -31.79
C ASP A 96 -20.52 -13.42 -31.14
N SER A 97 -19.74 -12.71 -31.95
CA SER A 97 -18.59 -11.94 -31.44
C SER A 97 -19.05 -10.75 -30.54
N ALA A 98 -20.16 -10.11 -30.86
CA ALA A 98 -20.76 -9.07 -30.02
C ALA A 98 -21.20 -9.61 -28.65
N LYS A 99 -21.70 -10.83 -28.57
CA LYS A 99 -21.97 -11.53 -27.29
C LYS A 99 -20.68 -11.79 -26.48
N VAL A 100 -19.59 -12.13 -27.16
CA VAL A 100 -18.27 -12.26 -26.50
C VAL A 100 -17.84 -10.92 -25.90
N VAL A 101 -17.97 -9.81 -26.63
CA VAL A 101 -17.68 -8.46 -26.10
C VAL A 101 -18.48 -8.19 -24.84
N LEU A 102 -19.80 -8.45 -24.86
CA LEU A 102 -20.63 -8.30 -23.65
C LEU A 102 -20.09 -9.12 -22.48
N SER A 103 -19.68 -10.37 -22.71
CA SER A 103 -19.12 -11.23 -21.67
C SER A 103 -17.82 -10.68 -21.07
N LEU A 104 -17.05 -9.92 -21.85
CA LEU A 104 -15.79 -9.32 -21.44
C LEU A 104 -15.98 -8.07 -20.58
N ILE A 105 -17.02 -7.27 -20.85
CA ILE A 105 -17.26 -6.01 -20.16
C ILE A 105 -18.25 -6.09 -18.98
N VAL A 106 -18.96 -7.21 -18.83
CA VAL A 106 -20.00 -7.36 -17.78
C VAL A 106 -19.40 -7.53 -16.38
N LYS A 107 -18.14 -7.91 -16.29
CA LYS A 107 -17.42 -8.12 -15.02
C LYS A 107 -16.29 -7.12 -14.88
N MET A 108 -16.17 -6.56 -13.71
CA MET A 108 -15.04 -5.75 -13.30
C MET A 108 -14.51 -6.29 -11.97
N GLU A 109 -13.21 -6.46 -11.88
CA GLU A 109 -12.51 -6.86 -10.66
C GLU A 109 -11.64 -5.70 -10.19
N ILE A 110 -11.68 -5.41 -8.89
CA ILE A 110 -10.82 -4.44 -8.22
C ILE A 110 -9.84 -5.22 -7.35
N LEU A 111 -8.59 -4.80 -7.34
CA LEU A 111 -7.54 -5.42 -6.56
C LEU A 111 -7.45 -4.76 -5.18
N GLY A 112 -7.35 -5.57 -4.14
CA GLY A 112 -7.15 -5.12 -2.76
C GLY A 112 -5.70 -5.30 -2.34
N LEU A 113 -4.80 -4.37 -2.71
CA LEU A 113 -3.39 -4.46 -2.34
C LEU A 113 -3.15 -4.14 -0.87
N HIS A 114 -2.21 -4.85 -0.26
CA HIS A 114 -1.89 -4.76 1.16
C HIS A 114 -0.94 -3.60 1.45
N SER A 115 -1.35 -2.73 2.36
CA SER A 115 -0.54 -1.62 2.89
C SER A 115 -0.69 -1.46 4.41
N GLY A 116 -1.21 -2.49 5.08
CA GLY A 116 -1.58 -2.44 6.49
C GLY A 116 -0.40 -2.16 7.41
N THR A 117 0.75 -2.77 7.14
CA THR A 117 1.96 -2.57 7.95
C THR A 117 2.45 -1.11 7.87
N TYR A 118 2.45 -0.51 6.67
CA TYR A 118 2.82 0.90 6.50
C TYR A 118 1.86 1.82 7.25
N GLN A 119 0.56 1.59 7.13
CA GLN A 119 -0.46 2.38 7.81
C GLN A 119 -0.36 2.26 9.33
N ASP A 120 -0.16 1.05 9.86
CA ASP A 120 0.03 0.84 11.30
C ASP A 120 1.27 1.59 11.81
N MET A 121 2.39 1.46 11.10
CA MET A 121 3.66 2.08 11.46
C MET A 121 3.59 3.62 11.44
N THR A 122 2.91 4.21 10.45
CA THR A 122 2.73 5.66 10.35
C THR A 122 1.76 6.18 11.40
N ASN A 123 0.63 5.52 11.61
CA ASN A 123 -0.39 5.93 12.56
C ASN A 123 0.09 5.82 14.04
N SER A 124 0.95 4.85 14.33
CA SER A 124 1.57 4.70 15.65
C SER A 124 2.76 5.60 15.91
N GLY A 125 3.23 6.35 14.88
CA GLY A 125 4.43 7.21 14.96
C GLY A 125 5.75 6.43 14.96
N HIS A 126 5.72 5.13 14.64
CA HIS A 126 6.88 4.24 14.65
C HIS A 126 7.75 4.33 13.38
N PHE A 127 7.38 5.15 12.41
CA PHE A 127 8.13 5.26 11.15
C PHE A 127 9.60 5.71 11.34
N ASN A 128 9.89 6.34 12.48
CA ASN A 128 11.27 6.70 12.86
C ASN A 128 12.13 5.51 13.29
N LEU A 129 11.54 4.33 13.56
CA LEU A 129 12.27 3.11 13.90
C LEU A 129 13.01 2.53 12.70
N VAL A 130 12.56 2.81 11.46
CA VAL A 130 13.33 2.42 10.27
C VAL A 130 14.60 3.23 10.24
N SER A 131 15.71 2.59 10.61
CA SER A 131 17.03 3.22 10.74
C SER A 131 17.71 3.46 9.38
N ASP A 132 17.47 2.56 8.40
CA ASP A 132 17.96 2.69 7.03
C ASP A 132 17.15 3.73 6.25
N PHE A 133 17.80 4.86 5.93
CA PHE A 133 17.19 5.94 5.16
C PHE A 133 16.80 5.53 3.73
N ALA A 134 17.59 4.65 3.09
CA ALA A 134 17.29 4.19 1.74
C ALA A 134 16.05 3.28 1.75
N LEU A 135 15.96 2.35 2.69
CA LEU A 135 14.77 1.53 2.88
C LEU A 135 13.54 2.39 3.20
N LYS A 136 13.71 3.38 4.08
CA LYS A 136 12.62 4.31 4.44
C LYS A 136 12.05 5.04 3.22
N ALA A 137 12.91 5.56 2.35
CA ALA A 137 12.51 6.20 1.09
C ALA A 137 11.76 5.22 0.17
N ARG A 138 12.27 4.01 0.01
CA ARG A 138 11.62 2.97 -0.80
C ARG A 138 10.25 2.55 -0.29
N LEU A 139 10.06 2.46 1.03
CA LEU A 139 8.75 2.17 1.63
C LEU A 139 7.74 3.29 1.36
N ILE A 140 8.18 4.56 1.41
CA ILE A 140 7.33 5.70 1.06
C ILE A 140 6.93 5.66 -0.42
N ASP A 141 7.92 5.51 -1.31
CA ASP A 141 7.69 5.49 -2.77
C ASP A 141 6.73 4.35 -3.15
N TYR A 142 6.96 3.16 -2.58
CA TYR A 142 6.08 2.00 -2.79
C TYR A 142 4.66 2.24 -2.30
N HIS A 143 4.50 2.83 -1.12
CA HIS A 143 3.16 3.16 -0.60
C HIS A 143 2.42 4.16 -1.50
N LEU A 144 3.11 5.21 -1.97
CA LEU A 144 2.54 6.17 -2.92
C LEU A 144 2.15 5.50 -4.25
N ALA A 145 2.93 4.54 -4.71
CA ALA A 145 2.58 3.77 -5.90
C ALA A 145 1.32 2.90 -5.69
N LEU A 146 1.17 2.25 -4.52
CA LEU A 146 -0.05 1.52 -4.15
C LEU A 146 -1.28 2.44 -4.09
N GLU A 147 -1.14 3.64 -3.51
CA GLU A 147 -2.22 4.64 -3.49
C GLU A 147 -2.60 5.09 -4.90
N GLY A 148 -1.61 5.28 -5.78
CA GLY A 148 -1.83 5.58 -7.20
C GLY A 148 -2.61 4.48 -7.91
N GLY A 149 -2.30 3.21 -7.63
CA GLY A 149 -3.04 2.04 -8.11
C GLY A 149 -4.50 2.04 -7.64
N ALA A 150 -4.72 2.22 -6.35
CA ALA A 150 -6.06 2.28 -5.77
C ALA A 150 -6.89 3.45 -6.32
N PHE A 151 -6.25 4.60 -6.56
CA PHE A 151 -6.90 5.74 -7.19
C PHE A 151 -7.33 5.43 -8.62
N PHE A 152 -6.46 4.78 -9.42
CA PHE A 152 -6.80 4.35 -10.78
C PHE A 152 -7.97 3.36 -10.78
N ASP A 153 -7.95 2.37 -9.90
CA ASP A 153 -9.03 1.38 -9.77
C ASP A 153 -10.37 2.05 -9.43
N SER A 154 -10.36 3.05 -8.54
CA SER A 154 -11.53 3.85 -8.23
C SER A 154 -12.06 4.62 -9.45
N HIS A 155 -11.16 5.20 -10.26
CA HIS A 155 -11.52 5.90 -11.49
C HIS A 155 -12.08 4.94 -12.55
N PHE A 156 -11.48 3.75 -12.70
CA PHE A 156 -12.00 2.73 -13.60
C PHE A 156 -13.39 2.23 -13.15
N TYR A 157 -13.56 2.02 -11.83
CA TYR A 157 -14.86 1.66 -11.26
C TYR A 157 -15.93 2.72 -11.52
N GLN A 158 -15.58 4.00 -11.44
CA GLN A 158 -16.48 5.10 -11.78
C GLN A 158 -16.85 5.05 -13.27
N TYR A 159 -15.87 4.88 -14.18
CA TYR A 159 -16.14 4.70 -15.60
C TYR A 159 -17.10 3.53 -15.85
N TYR A 160 -16.89 2.40 -15.19
CA TYR A 160 -17.73 1.21 -15.29
C TYR A 160 -19.18 1.52 -14.89
N ASN A 161 -19.39 2.20 -13.78
CA ASN A 161 -20.72 2.55 -13.30
C ASN A 161 -21.42 3.63 -14.14
N ASP A 162 -20.66 4.57 -14.68
CA ASP A 162 -21.24 5.72 -15.41
C ASP A 162 -21.54 5.38 -16.88
N PHE A 163 -20.78 4.47 -17.49
CA PHE A 163 -20.91 4.19 -18.93
C PHE A 163 -21.25 2.73 -19.25
N VAL A 164 -20.61 1.77 -18.59
CA VAL A 164 -20.76 0.34 -18.91
C VAL A 164 -22.07 -0.21 -18.36
N MET A 165 -22.32 -0.02 -17.07
CA MET A 165 -23.53 -0.55 -16.43
C MET A 165 -24.83 0.04 -16.98
N PRO A 166 -24.96 1.37 -17.22
CA PRO A 166 -26.15 1.94 -17.85
C PRO A 166 -26.38 1.40 -19.28
N PHE A 167 -25.30 1.19 -20.03
CA PHE A 167 -25.40 0.57 -21.34
C PHE A 167 -25.94 -0.87 -21.22
N ILE A 168 -25.36 -1.69 -20.35
CA ILE A 168 -25.74 -3.07 -20.14
C ILE A 168 -27.22 -3.15 -19.73
N PHE A 169 -27.65 -2.42 -18.68
CA PHE A 169 -29.03 -2.47 -18.22
C PHE A 169 -30.03 -1.89 -19.22
N GLY A 170 -29.63 -0.93 -20.05
CA GLY A 170 -30.51 -0.29 -21.02
C GLY A 170 -30.58 -0.99 -22.38
N LYS A 171 -29.61 -1.86 -22.71
CA LYS A 171 -29.45 -2.39 -24.06
C LYS A 171 -29.34 -3.93 -24.12
N VAL A 172 -29.17 -4.61 -22.97
CA VAL A 172 -28.94 -6.05 -22.92
C VAL A 172 -30.01 -6.74 -22.06
N ASN A 173 -30.57 -7.81 -22.58
CA ASN A 173 -31.37 -8.75 -21.79
C ASN A 173 -30.40 -9.69 -21.05
N LEU A 174 -30.16 -9.41 -19.80
CA LEU A 174 -29.19 -10.15 -18.97
C LEU A 174 -29.57 -11.63 -18.75
N LEU A 175 -30.86 -11.98 -18.82
CA LEU A 175 -31.29 -13.36 -18.65
C LEU A 175 -30.95 -14.23 -19.88
N GLN A 176 -30.95 -13.61 -21.05
CA GLN A 176 -30.68 -14.30 -22.34
C GLN A 176 -29.25 -14.06 -22.83
N GLY A 177 -28.56 -13.03 -22.27
CA GLY A 177 -27.23 -12.63 -22.73
C GLY A 177 -27.23 -12.03 -24.14
N GLU A 178 -28.33 -11.39 -24.54
CA GLU A 178 -28.56 -10.88 -25.88
C GLU A 178 -28.92 -9.39 -25.87
N PHE A 179 -28.65 -8.69 -26.97
CA PHE A 179 -29.12 -7.31 -27.12
C PHE A 179 -30.65 -7.28 -27.23
N ILE A 180 -31.26 -6.25 -26.61
CA ILE A 180 -32.72 -6.02 -26.69
C ILE A 180 -33.15 -5.74 -28.14
N HIS A 181 -32.28 -5.08 -28.91
CA HIS A 181 -32.47 -4.75 -30.31
C HIS A 181 -31.20 -5.08 -31.09
N ALA A 182 -31.31 -5.78 -32.22
CA ALA A 182 -30.17 -6.25 -32.99
C ALA A 182 -29.26 -5.12 -33.51
N GLU A 183 -29.82 -3.93 -33.80
CA GLU A 183 -29.03 -2.79 -34.27
C GLU A 183 -28.05 -2.25 -33.23
N VAL A 184 -28.23 -2.59 -31.96
CA VAL A 184 -27.33 -2.12 -30.86
C VAL A 184 -25.94 -2.68 -31.03
N GLU A 185 -25.76 -3.89 -31.53
CA GLU A 185 -24.44 -4.54 -31.74
C GLU A 185 -23.56 -3.80 -32.75
N HIS A 186 -24.14 -3.00 -33.62
CA HIS A 186 -23.42 -2.17 -34.60
C HIS A 186 -23.47 -0.66 -34.25
N SER A 187 -23.95 -0.32 -33.06
CA SER A 187 -24.06 1.10 -32.65
C SER A 187 -22.72 1.68 -32.25
N VAL A 188 -22.53 2.96 -32.56
CA VAL A 188 -21.37 3.74 -32.09
C VAL A 188 -21.28 3.75 -30.58
N GLN A 189 -22.43 3.73 -29.88
CA GLN A 189 -22.47 3.67 -28.42
C GLN A 189 -21.81 2.39 -27.89
N PHE A 190 -22.11 1.23 -28.48
CA PHE A 190 -21.50 -0.06 -28.09
C PHE A 190 -19.99 -0.06 -28.33
N ALA A 191 -19.57 0.41 -29.51
CA ALA A 191 -18.15 0.52 -29.84
C ALA A 191 -17.40 1.45 -28.84
N ASN A 192 -17.97 2.60 -28.51
CA ASN A 192 -17.40 3.55 -27.55
C ASN A 192 -17.29 2.97 -26.13
N VAL A 193 -18.31 2.26 -25.67
CA VAL A 193 -18.30 1.60 -24.36
C VAL A 193 -17.21 0.51 -24.32
N PHE A 194 -17.10 -0.30 -25.36
CA PHE A 194 -16.08 -1.33 -25.42
C PHE A 194 -14.66 -0.74 -25.52
N TYR A 195 -14.46 0.23 -26.42
CA TYR A 195 -13.17 0.91 -26.58
C TYR A 195 -12.71 1.58 -25.28
N GLY A 196 -13.60 2.31 -24.61
CA GLY A 196 -13.28 2.95 -23.35
C GLY A 196 -12.93 1.95 -22.26
N TYR A 197 -13.69 0.83 -22.14
CA TYR A 197 -13.38 -0.24 -21.21
C TYR A 197 -12.00 -0.86 -21.50
N MET A 198 -11.73 -1.15 -22.77
CA MET A 198 -10.45 -1.68 -23.21
C MET A 198 -9.28 -0.73 -22.93
N SER A 199 -9.47 0.57 -23.14
CA SER A 199 -8.47 1.59 -22.81
C SER A 199 -8.15 1.60 -21.32
N MET A 200 -9.16 1.49 -20.47
CA MET A 200 -8.96 1.37 -19.01
C MET A 200 -8.22 0.09 -18.64
N MET A 201 -8.56 -1.04 -19.28
CA MET A 201 -7.87 -2.33 -19.08
C MET A 201 -6.39 -2.26 -19.48
N GLN A 202 -6.05 -1.60 -20.58
CA GLN A 202 -4.66 -1.41 -21.01
C GLN A 202 -3.87 -0.58 -20.02
N GLN A 203 -4.45 0.52 -19.55
CA GLN A 203 -3.80 1.38 -18.55
C GLN A 203 -3.62 0.64 -17.22
N ARG A 204 -4.65 -0.10 -16.77
CA ARG A 204 -4.58 -0.92 -15.55
C ARG A 204 -3.48 -1.98 -15.65
N HIS A 205 -3.43 -2.69 -16.76
CA HIS A 205 -2.41 -3.72 -16.98
C HIS A 205 -1.00 -3.14 -16.91
N ALA A 206 -0.75 -2.01 -17.55
CA ALA A 206 0.54 -1.33 -17.50
C ALA A 206 0.91 -0.88 -16.07
N LEU A 207 -0.04 -0.30 -15.35
CA LEU A 207 0.14 0.11 -13.96
C LEU A 207 0.44 -1.07 -13.02
N TYR A 208 -0.29 -2.18 -13.17
CA TYR A 208 -0.08 -3.38 -12.35
C TYR A 208 1.26 -4.06 -12.65
N MET A 209 1.74 -4.02 -13.89
CA MET A 209 3.08 -4.50 -14.24
C MET A 209 4.18 -3.66 -13.59
N ASP A 210 4.00 -2.33 -13.53
CA ASP A 210 4.92 -1.44 -12.83
C ASP A 210 4.91 -1.69 -11.31
N LEU A 211 3.73 -1.78 -10.70
CA LEU A 211 3.58 -2.12 -9.28
C LEU A 211 4.19 -3.49 -8.94
N LEU A 212 4.03 -4.48 -9.81
CA LEU A 212 4.65 -5.80 -9.65
C LEU A 212 6.18 -5.69 -9.64
N THR A 213 6.74 -4.90 -10.55
CA THR A 213 8.19 -4.68 -10.62
C THR A 213 8.69 -4.00 -9.33
N GLN A 214 8.03 -2.95 -8.88
CA GLN A 214 8.37 -2.25 -7.64
C GLN A 214 8.26 -3.17 -6.40
N SER A 215 7.21 -4.02 -6.36
CA SER A 215 7.04 -5.00 -5.29
C SER A 215 8.19 -6.02 -5.24
N GLN A 216 8.65 -6.52 -6.40
CA GLN A 216 9.76 -7.46 -6.50
C GLN A 216 11.10 -6.82 -6.11
N GLU A 217 11.33 -5.57 -6.48
CA GLU A 217 12.50 -4.81 -6.07
C GLU A 217 12.52 -4.62 -4.54
N LEU A 218 11.39 -4.20 -3.96
CA LEU A 218 11.29 -4.01 -2.52
C LEU A 218 11.44 -5.33 -1.75
N GLU A 219 10.88 -6.43 -2.24
CA GLU A 219 11.04 -7.77 -1.67
C GLU A 219 12.51 -8.18 -1.61
N THR A 220 13.26 -7.88 -2.66
CA THR A 220 14.70 -8.16 -2.71
C THR A 220 15.48 -7.37 -1.64
N ILE A 221 15.12 -6.09 -1.43
CA ILE A 221 15.72 -5.23 -0.40
C ILE A 221 15.39 -5.77 1.00
N LEU A 222 14.12 -6.10 1.26
CA LEU A 222 13.66 -6.59 2.56
C LEU A 222 14.29 -7.93 2.97
N LYS A 223 14.72 -8.76 2.02
CA LYS A 223 15.46 -10.01 2.30
C LYS A 223 16.90 -9.81 2.74
N ILE A 224 17.52 -8.70 2.37
CA ILE A 224 18.95 -8.42 2.62
C ILE A 224 19.13 -7.73 3.98
N VAL A 225 18.10 -7.10 4.49
CA VAL A 225 18.15 -6.42 5.81
C VAL A 225 18.06 -7.50 6.89
N PRO A 226 19.12 -7.64 7.74
CA PRO A 226 19.22 -8.70 8.74
C PRO A 226 18.27 -8.54 9.92
#